data_9e206167d8ee4e93a72cf1a4365a1099
#
_entry.id   9e206167d8ee4e93a72cf1a4365a1099
#
_cell.length_a   1.000
_cell.length_b   1.000
_cell.length_c   1.000
_cell.angle_alpha   90.00
_cell.angle_beta   90.00
_cell.angle_gamma   90.00
#
_symmetry.space_group_name_H-M   'P 1'
#
loop_
_entity.id
_entity.type
_entity.pdbx_description
1 polymer ?
#
loop_
_entity_poly.entity_id
_entity_poly.type
_entity_poly.pdbx_seq_one_letter_code
_entity_poly.pdbx_strand_id
1 'polypeptide(L)'
;FFIFLSQSGETADGISVMKKFKNYSSLVITNNLESTMVRLGNFALDILAKKEVAVASTKAYMAMIVVCAMLARQVSGLNTNLKNNLKAVCIAIEEVLENKELFKGISEEIVASENVFYIGRGIDYWTSLEASLKLKEVAYISTEAYSSGELKHGPIALINDKSFVLAIITQEGTNL
;
A
#
# COMPACT_ATOMS: atom_id res chain seq x y z
N PHE A 1 13.21 -12.29 15.81
CA PHE A 1 13.52 -11.08 15.07
C PHE A 1 12.21 -10.41 14.63
N PHE A 2 12.08 -9.10 14.82
CA PHE A 2 10.91 -8.33 14.41
C PHE A 2 11.29 -7.33 13.33
N ILE A 3 10.39 -7.10 12.37
CA ILE A 3 10.50 -6.02 11.37
C ILE A 3 9.32 -5.09 11.58
N PHE A 4 9.60 -3.82 11.82
CA PHE A 4 8.62 -2.76 12.01
C PHE A 4 8.61 -1.84 10.80
N LEU A 5 7.43 -1.58 10.26
CA LEU A 5 7.20 -0.65 9.16
C LEU A 5 6.42 0.55 9.70
N SER A 6 7.00 1.73 9.63
CA SER A 6 6.33 2.95 10.07
C SER A 6 6.90 4.17 9.35
N GLN A 7 6.09 4.91 8.63
CA GLN A 7 6.52 6.10 7.91
C GLN A 7 7.14 7.14 8.85
N SER A 8 6.47 7.45 9.96
CA SER A 8 6.95 8.42 10.95
C SER A 8 7.94 7.84 11.95
N GLY A 9 7.89 6.51 12.18
CA GLY A 9 8.58 5.87 13.29
C GLY A 9 8.05 6.25 14.69
N GLU A 10 6.85 6.85 14.73
CA GLU A 10 6.19 7.29 15.98
C GLU A 10 4.84 6.60 16.19
N THR A 11 4.55 5.52 15.47
CA THR A 11 3.28 4.78 15.58
C THR A 11 3.17 4.16 16.99
N ALA A 12 2.15 4.57 17.76
CA ALA A 12 2.00 4.20 19.16
C ALA A 12 1.96 2.68 19.39
N ASP A 13 1.22 1.95 18.55
CA ASP A 13 1.11 0.49 18.64
C ASP A 13 2.46 -0.18 18.40
N GLY A 14 3.22 0.27 17.39
CA GLY A 14 4.56 -0.22 17.10
C GLY A 14 5.51 0.00 18.27
N ILE A 15 5.52 1.20 18.85
CA ILE A 15 6.31 1.55 20.03
C ILE A 15 5.94 0.66 21.23
N SER A 16 4.64 0.41 21.44
CA SER A 16 4.16 -0.45 22.51
C SER A 16 4.66 -1.89 22.38
N VAL A 17 4.56 -2.44 21.16
CA VAL A 17 5.10 -3.78 20.86
C VAL A 17 6.61 -3.84 21.06
N MET A 18 7.36 -2.85 20.57
CA MET A 18 8.82 -2.80 20.76
C MET A 18 9.23 -2.79 22.24
N LYS A 19 8.54 -1.99 23.06
CA LYS A 19 8.79 -1.96 24.51
C LYS A 19 8.51 -3.30 25.18
N LYS A 20 7.43 -3.98 24.78
CA LYS A 20 7.05 -5.29 25.32
C LYS A 20 8.05 -6.37 24.95
N PHE A 21 8.60 -6.33 23.73
CA PHE A 21 9.50 -7.34 23.19
C PHE A 21 10.95 -6.86 23.05
N LYS A 22 11.39 -5.95 23.94
CA LYS A 22 12.71 -5.31 23.92
C LYS A 22 13.92 -6.26 23.91
N ASN A 23 13.73 -7.52 24.33
CA ASN A 23 14.80 -8.54 24.37
C ASN A 23 15.01 -9.23 23.01
N TYR A 24 14.20 -8.92 21.99
CA TYR A 24 14.33 -9.48 20.66
C TYR A 24 14.92 -8.46 19.71
N SER A 25 15.82 -8.92 18.85
CA SER A 25 16.38 -8.08 17.79
C SER A 25 15.30 -7.57 16.85
N SER A 26 15.42 -6.31 16.44
CA SER A 26 14.43 -5.64 15.59
C SER A 26 15.09 -4.77 14.52
N LEU A 27 14.41 -4.70 13.37
CA LEU A 27 14.69 -3.79 12.27
C LEU A 27 13.52 -2.83 12.11
N VAL A 28 13.81 -1.54 12.06
CA VAL A 28 12.82 -0.49 11.78
C VAL A 28 13.03 0.02 10.36
N ILE A 29 12.01 -0.07 9.53
CA ILE A 29 11.98 0.50 8.18
C ILE A 29 11.12 1.77 8.25
N THR A 30 11.73 2.94 8.06
CA THR A 30 11.08 4.23 8.34
C THR A 30 11.59 5.34 7.41
N ASN A 31 10.84 6.43 7.32
CA ASN A 31 11.27 7.66 6.66
C ASN A 31 11.87 8.71 7.64
N ASN A 32 11.98 8.34 8.92
CA ASN A 32 12.51 9.22 9.96
C ASN A 32 13.49 8.47 10.88
N LEU A 33 14.77 8.60 10.60
CA LEU A 33 15.83 7.95 11.38
C LEU A 33 16.00 8.53 12.79
N GLU A 34 15.42 9.68 13.10
CA GLU A 34 15.46 10.30 14.42
C GLU A 34 14.28 9.90 15.31
N SER A 35 13.45 8.97 14.86
CA SER A 35 12.20 8.57 15.51
C SER A 35 12.41 7.73 16.77
N THR A 36 11.35 7.66 17.58
CA THR A 36 11.33 6.83 18.79
C THR A 36 11.53 5.35 18.49
N MET A 37 10.93 4.83 17.41
CA MET A 37 11.10 3.43 17.04
C MET A 37 12.54 3.11 16.67
N VAL A 38 13.24 4.01 15.99
CA VAL A 38 14.67 3.83 15.66
C VAL A 38 15.53 3.80 16.92
N ARG A 39 15.26 4.68 17.87
CA ARG A 39 15.97 4.68 19.18
C ARG A 39 15.72 3.42 20.00
N LEU A 40 14.59 2.76 19.83
CA LEU A 40 14.25 1.51 20.51
C LEU A 40 14.72 0.26 19.76
N GLY A 41 14.96 0.37 18.45
CA GLY A 41 15.35 -0.74 17.59
C GLY A 41 16.86 -1.03 17.60
N ASN A 42 17.23 -2.20 17.06
CA ASN A 42 18.63 -2.57 16.90
C ASN A 42 19.20 -2.12 15.55
N PHE A 43 18.35 -2.14 14.53
CA PHE A 43 18.72 -1.78 13.17
C PHE A 43 17.65 -0.85 12.57
N ALA A 44 18.07 0.04 11.67
CA ALA A 44 17.17 0.92 10.96
C ALA A 44 17.52 0.97 9.46
N LEU A 45 16.49 1.04 8.61
CA LEU A 45 16.60 1.32 7.18
C LEU A 45 15.77 2.55 6.85
N ASP A 46 16.41 3.54 6.21
CA ASP A 46 15.71 4.70 5.64
C ASP A 46 15.11 4.33 4.29
N ILE A 47 13.85 4.67 4.10
CA ILE A 47 13.16 4.47 2.81
C ILE A 47 13.47 5.57 1.79
N LEU A 48 14.17 6.62 2.19
CA LEU A 48 14.61 7.74 1.34
C LEU A 48 13.48 8.47 0.59
N ALA A 49 12.25 8.40 1.10
CA ALA A 49 11.08 9.01 0.44
C ALA A 49 11.03 10.53 0.60
N LYS A 50 11.98 11.15 1.30
CA LYS A 50 11.98 12.56 1.68
C LYS A 50 10.72 12.92 2.48
N LYS A 51 10.57 14.20 2.85
CA LYS A 51 9.43 14.65 3.65
C LYS A 51 8.11 14.44 2.89
N GLU A 52 7.19 13.73 3.50
CA GLU A 52 5.80 13.60 3.04
C GLU A 52 4.99 14.73 3.66
N VAL A 53 4.31 15.51 2.83
CA VAL A 53 3.60 16.73 3.27
C VAL A 53 2.10 16.43 3.46
N ALA A 54 1.57 15.50 2.68
CA ALA A 54 0.17 15.08 2.77
C ALA A 54 -0.08 14.19 3.99
N VAL A 55 -1.32 14.19 4.48
CA VAL A 55 -1.78 13.24 5.51
C VAL A 55 -1.76 11.81 4.97
N ALA A 56 -2.22 11.65 3.73
CA ALA A 56 -2.19 10.36 3.05
C ALA A 56 -0.74 9.99 2.67
N SER A 57 -0.29 8.83 3.14
CA SER A 57 1.00 8.28 2.75
C SER A 57 0.90 7.70 1.34
N THR A 58 1.67 8.22 0.41
CA THR A 58 1.69 7.79 -1.00
C THR A 58 3.07 7.32 -1.42
N LYS A 59 4.02 8.25 -1.61
CA LYS A 59 5.39 7.92 -2.00
C LYS A 59 6.14 7.12 -0.93
N ALA A 60 5.88 7.37 0.36
CA ALA A 60 6.50 6.60 1.44
C ALA A 60 6.00 5.15 1.44
N TYR A 61 4.72 4.91 1.17
CA TYR A 61 4.17 3.57 0.99
C TYR A 61 4.88 2.81 -0.14
N MET A 62 5.01 3.43 -1.32
CA MET A 62 5.73 2.83 -2.45
C MET A 62 7.20 2.56 -2.13
N ALA A 63 7.87 3.50 -1.47
CA ALA A 63 9.27 3.33 -1.05
C ALA A 63 9.44 2.17 -0.05
N MET A 64 8.50 2.00 0.88
CA MET A 64 8.50 0.84 1.80
C MET A 64 8.38 -0.48 1.05
N ILE A 65 7.48 -0.58 0.06
CA ILE A 65 7.35 -1.79 -0.77
C ILE A 65 8.69 -2.10 -1.46
N VAL A 66 9.35 -1.10 -2.04
CA VAL A 66 10.64 -1.25 -2.70
C VAL A 66 11.71 -1.75 -1.71
N VAL A 67 11.80 -1.15 -0.52
CA VAL A 67 12.76 -1.58 0.52
C VAL A 67 12.47 -3.01 0.96
N CYS A 68 11.20 -3.37 1.16
CA CYS A 68 10.81 -4.75 1.49
C CYS A 68 11.18 -5.74 0.38
N ALA A 69 10.98 -5.38 -0.89
CA ALA A 69 11.36 -6.22 -2.02
C ALA A 69 12.89 -6.39 -2.11
N MET A 70 13.66 -5.33 -1.86
CA MET A 70 15.13 -5.39 -1.80
C MET A 70 15.60 -6.30 -0.67
N LEU A 71 15.00 -6.18 0.51
CA LEU A 71 15.31 -7.00 1.68
C LEU A 71 14.95 -8.48 1.41
N ALA A 72 13.77 -8.75 0.88
CA ALA A 72 13.34 -10.10 0.53
C ALA A 72 14.28 -10.77 -0.49
N ARG A 73 14.69 -10.02 -1.52
CA ARG A 73 15.69 -10.49 -2.50
C ARG A 73 17.03 -10.82 -1.82
N GLN A 74 17.50 -9.94 -0.94
CA GLN A 74 18.77 -10.15 -0.26
C GLN A 74 18.75 -11.39 0.64
N VAL A 75 17.65 -11.58 1.37
CA VAL A 75 17.49 -12.71 2.29
C VAL A 75 17.28 -14.03 1.56
N SER A 76 16.51 -14.00 0.45
CA SER A 76 16.22 -15.23 -0.31
C SER A 76 17.41 -15.75 -1.13
N GLY A 77 18.42 -14.93 -1.37
CA GLY A 77 19.54 -15.27 -2.25
C GLY A 77 19.16 -15.40 -3.73
N LEU A 78 17.90 -15.10 -4.10
CA LEU A 78 17.43 -15.19 -5.49
C LEU A 78 18.14 -14.16 -6.36
N ASN A 79 18.71 -14.62 -7.47
CA ASN A 79 19.31 -13.74 -8.46
C ASN A 79 18.27 -13.17 -9.42
N THR A 80 17.43 -12.27 -8.92
CA THR A 80 16.44 -11.54 -9.71
C THR A 80 17.01 -10.22 -10.21
N ASN A 81 16.61 -9.81 -11.42
CA ASN A 81 17.03 -8.52 -11.98
C ASN A 81 16.19 -7.36 -11.42
N LEU A 82 16.13 -7.27 -10.07
CA LEU A 82 15.29 -6.31 -9.36
C LEU A 82 15.53 -4.86 -9.82
N LYS A 83 16.77 -4.49 -10.12
CA LYS A 83 17.10 -3.13 -10.57
C LYS A 83 16.38 -2.78 -11.88
N ASN A 84 16.37 -3.68 -12.86
CA ASN A 84 15.69 -3.43 -14.13
C ASN A 84 14.17 -3.48 -13.97
N ASN A 85 13.67 -4.39 -13.13
CA ASN A 85 12.23 -4.43 -12.82
C ASN A 85 11.75 -3.13 -12.18
N LEU A 86 12.50 -2.58 -11.21
CA LEU A 86 12.16 -1.30 -10.59
C LEU A 86 12.24 -0.12 -11.58
N LYS A 87 13.20 -0.13 -12.51
CA LYS A 87 13.22 0.87 -13.58
C LYS A 87 12.00 0.78 -14.50
N ALA A 88 11.58 -0.42 -14.85
CA ALA A 88 10.37 -0.63 -15.66
C ALA A 88 9.11 -0.14 -14.92
N VAL A 89 9.02 -0.37 -13.61
CA VAL A 89 7.94 0.18 -12.77
C VAL A 89 7.93 1.71 -12.78
N CYS A 90 9.09 2.36 -12.67
CA CYS A 90 9.16 3.84 -12.75
C CYS A 90 8.62 4.35 -14.08
N ILE A 91 9.02 3.73 -15.21
CA ILE A 91 8.53 4.12 -16.54
C ILE A 91 7.00 3.92 -16.64
N ALA A 92 6.49 2.78 -16.17
CA ALA A 92 5.06 2.51 -16.19
C ALA A 92 4.26 3.53 -15.33
N ILE A 93 4.79 3.95 -14.19
CA ILE A 93 4.17 4.98 -13.36
C ILE A 93 4.15 6.34 -14.11
N GLU A 94 5.23 6.71 -14.79
CA GLU A 94 5.28 7.93 -15.60
C GLU A 94 4.23 7.90 -16.71
N GLU A 95 4.12 6.80 -17.45
CA GLU A 95 3.10 6.61 -18.49
C GLU A 95 1.65 6.72 -17.93
N VAL A 96 1.39 6.14 -16.76
CA VAL A 96 0.10 6.24 -16.09
C VAL A 96 -0.21 7.68 -15.70
N LEU A 97 0.76 8.42 -15.17
CA LEU A 97 0.60 9.82 -14.75
C LEU A 97 0.37 10.78 -15.93
N GLU A 98 0.80 10.41 -17.13
CA GLU A 98 0.55 11.19 -18.36
C GLU A 98 -0.88 11.02 -18.87
N ASN A 99 -1.55 9.91 -18.53
CA ASN A 99 -2.91 9.59 -19.03
C ASN A 99 -4.03 10.18 -18.17
N LYS A 100 -3.98 11.49 -17.93
CA LYS A 100 -4.89 12.20 -17.00
C LYS A 100 -6.36 12.16 -17.42
N GLU A 101 -6.66 12.15 -18.72
CA GLU A 101 -8.03 12.17 -19.22
C GLU A 101 -8.78 10.86 -18.88
N LEU A 102 -8.09 9.71 -18.92
CA LEU A 102 -8.69 8.45 -18.50
C LEU A 102 -9.10 8.49 -17.02
N PHE A 103 -8.20 8.99 -16.16
CA PHE A 103 -8.47 9.09 -14.72
C PHE A 103 -9.53 10.13 -14.40
N LYS A 104 -9.63 11.20 -15.19
CA LYS A 104 -10.70 12.19 -15.03
C LYS A 104 -12.08 11.57 -15.24
N GLY A 105 -12.28 10.80 -16.32
CA GLY A 105 -13.54 10.13 -16.56
C GLY A 105 -13.93 9.16 -15.43
N ILE A 106 -12.99 8.33 -14.98
CA ILE A 106 -13.22 7.42 -13.84
C ILE A 106 -13.54 8.21 -12.57
N SER A 107 -12.86 9.32 -12.33
CA SER A 107 -13.09 10.16 -11.14
C SER A 107 -14.49 10.80 -11.15
N GLU A 108 -14.98 11.21 -12.30
CA GLU A 108 -16.34 11.76 -12.45
C GLU A 108 -17.40 10.72 -12.09
N GLU A 109 -17.23 9.47 -12.53
CA GLU A 109 -18.15 8.36 -12.17
C GLU A 109 -18.07 8.03 -10.67
N ILE A 110 -16.86 7.99 -10.08
CA ILE A 110 -16.67 7.76 -8.65
C ILE A 110 -17.37 8.84 -7.82
N VAL A 111 -17.21 10.11 -8.18
CA VAL A 111 -17.82 11.24 -7.45
C VAL A 111 -19.35 11.22 -7.56
N ALA A 112 -19.90 10.72 -8.67
CA ALA A 112 -21.32 10.60 -8.86
C ALA A 112 -21.96 9.41 -8.10
N SER A 113 -21.15 8.51 -7.56
CA SER A 113 -21.61 7.29 -6.91
C SER A 113 -21.86 7.50 -5.41
N GLU A 114 -22.83 6.78 -4.84
CA GLU A 114 -23.10 6.79 -3.39
C GLU A 114 -22.08 5.95 -2.62
N ASN A 115 -21.63 4.84 -3.20
CA ASN A 115 -20.68 3.91 -2.60
C ASN A 115 -19.66 3.44 -3.63
N VAL A 116 -18.42 3.25 -3.19
CA VAL A 116 -17.34 2.74 -4.04
C VAL A 116 -16.78 1.45 -3.43
N PHE A 117 -16.74 0.40 -4.22
CA PHE A 117 -16.19 -0.88 -3.81
C PHE A 117 -14.96 -1.22 -4.63
N TYR A 118 -13.87 -1.56 -3.94
CA TYR A 118 -12.69 -2.13 -4.57
C TYR A 118 -12.73 -3.64 -4.41
N ILE A 119 -12.40 -4.37 -5.46
CA ILE A 119 -12.29 -5.82 -5.41
C ILE A 119 -10.97 -6.30 -6.02
N GLY A 120 -10.40 -7.33 -5.42
CA GLY A 120 -9.18 -7.94 -5.91
C GLY A 120 -9.01 -9.36 -5.38
N ARG A 121 -8.08 -10.11 -5.95
CA ARG A 121 -7.73 -11.46 -5.49
C ARG A 121 -6.24 -11.57 -5.23
N GLY A 122 -5.84 -12.34 -4.21
CA GLY A 122 -4.42 -12.50 -3.88
C GLY A 122 -3.78 -11.16 -3.57
N ILE A 123 -2.71 -10.81 -4.26
CA ILE A 123 -2.00 -9.52 -4.06
C ILE A 123 -2.86 -8.31 -4.43
N ASP A 124 -3.76 -8.45 -5.42
CA ASP A 124 -4.66 -7.38 -5.85
C ASP A 124 -5.67 -6.99 -4.77
N TYR A 125 -6.02 -7.92 -3.87
CA TYR A 125 -6.85 -7.60 -2.70
C TYR A 125 -6.13 -6.63 -1.75
N TRP A 126 -4.85 -6.86 -1.46
CA TRP A 126 -4.08 -5.96 -0.61
C TRP A 126 -3.90 -4.58 -1.25
N THR A 127 -3.71 -4.55 -2.56
CA THR A 127 -3.69 -3.29 -3.34
C THR A 127 -5.05 -2.59 -3.29
N SER A 128 -6.15 -3.34 -3.36
CA SER A 128 -7.51 -2.80 -3.23
C SER A 128 -7.78 -2.17 -1.87
N LEU A 129 -7.28 -2.77 -0.78
CA LEU A 129 -7.36 -2.19 0.56
C LEU A 129 -6.65 -0.84 0.65
N GLU A 130 -5.43 -0.75 0.12
CA GLU A 130 -4.67 0.50 0.12
C GLU A 130 -5.32 1.57 -0.77
N ALA A 131 -5.81 1.19 -1.95
CA ALA A 131 -6.52 2.10 -2.84
C ALA A 131 -7.80 2.66 -2.20
N SER A 132 -8.58 1.79 -1.55
CA SER A 132 -9.76 2.19 -0.78
C SER A 132 -9.38 3.17 0.34
N LEU A 133 -8.31 2.89 1.11
CA LEU A 133 -7.82 3.79 2.15
C LEU A 133 -7.44 5.16 1.56
N LYS A 134 -6.70 5.19 0.46
CA LYS A 134 -6.28 6.45 -0.19
C LYS A 134 -7.47 7.28 -0.65
N LEU A 135 -8.51 6.66 -1.19
CA LEU A 135 -9.71 7.38 -1.62
C LEU A 135 -10.47 7.98 -0.42
N LYS A 136 -10.56 7.26 0.70
CA LYS A 136 -11.11 7.78 1.96
C LYS A 136 -10.33 9.00 2.47
N GLU A 137 -9.00 8.90 2.51
CA GLU A 137 -8.13 9.93 3.07
C GLU A 137 -8.08 11.20 2.21
N VAL A 138 -8.10 11.06 0.89
CA VAL A 138 -7.89 12.17 -0.05
C VAL A 138 -9.20 12.79 -0.50
N ALA A 139 -10.22 11.99 -0.78
CA ALA A 139 -11.48 12.44 -1.38
C ALA A 139 -12.66 12.42 -0.41
N TYR A 140 -12.51 11.86 0.79
CA TYR A 140 -13.56 11.70 1.81
C TYR A 140 -14.77 10.91 1.31
N ILE A 141 -14.55 10.01 0.33
CA ILE A 141 -15.59 9.15 -0.23
C ILE A 141 -15.65 7.86 0.57
N SER A 142 -16.86 7.41 0.91
CA SER A 142 -17.08 6.11 1.55
C SER A 142 -16.72 4.99 0.58
N THR A 143 -15.73 4.20 0.94
CA THR A 143 -15.28 3.09 0.12
C THR A 143 -14.95 1.87 0.96
N GLU A 144 -15.10 0.69 0.38
CA GLU A 144 -14.71 -0.57 1.00
C GLU A 144 -13.95 -1.44 0.00
N ALA A 145 -13.10 -2.35 0.52
CA ALA A 145 -12.38 -3.28 -0.32
C ALA A 145 -12.64 -4.72 0.14
N TYR A 146 -12.92 -5.59 -0.83
CA TYR A 146 -13.21 -6.99 -0.59
C TYR A 146 -12.34 -7.91 -1.44
N SER A 147 -12.02 -9.08 -0.89
CA SER A 147 -11.58 -10.17 -1.73
C SER A 147 -12.69 -10.56 -2.70
N SER A 148 -12.39 -10.68 -3.99
CA SER A 148 -13.40 -10.95 -5.02
C SER A 148 -14.21 -12.23 -4.76
N GLY A 149 -13.61 -13.23 -4.09
CA GLY A 149 -14.31 -14.45 -3.67
C GLY A 149 -15.29 -14.21 -2.52
N GLU A 150 -14.99 -13.28 -1.60
CA GLU A 150 -15.81 -12.98 -0.43
C GLU A 150 -16.97 -12.02 -0.73
N LEU A 151 -16.92 -11.29 -1.82
CA LEU A 151 -17.95 -10.32 -2.20
C LEU A 151 -19.35 -10.97 -2.24
N LYS A 152 -19.45 -12.20 -2.76
CA LYS A 152 -20.72 -12.94 -2.88
C LYS A 152 -21.30 -13.44 -1.55
N HIS A 153 -20.52 -13.42 -0.47
CA HIS A 153 -20.93 -13.95 0.83
C HIS A 153 -21.61 -12.91 1.75
N GLY A 154 -22.13 -11.84 1.17
CA GLY A 154 -22.87 -10.80 1.88
C GLY A 154 -22.69 -9.41 1.29
N PRO A 155 -21.46 -8.90 1.14
CA PRO A 155 -21.24 -7.53 0.67
C PRO A 155 -21.87 -7.17 -0.68
N ILE A 156 -22.08 -8.16 -1.56
CA ILE A 156 -22.77 -7.98 -2.84
C ILE A 156 -24.18 -7.37 -2.67
N ALA A 157 -24.82 -7.58 -1.51
CA ALA A 157 -26.14 -7.01 -1.22
C ALA A 157 -26.12 -5.47 -1.07
N LEU A 158 -24.93 -4.87 -0.87
CA LEU A 158 -24.76 -3.42 -0.79
C LEU A 158 -24.59 -2.77 -2.16
N ILE A 159 -24.38 -3.58 -3.20
CA ILE A 159 -24.14 -3.08 -4.56
C ILE A 159 -25.48 -2.84 -5.26
N ASN A 160 -25.67 -1.64 -5.75
CA ASN A 160 -26.86 -1.19 -6.50
C ASN A 160 -26.42 -0.32 -7.69
N ASP A 161 -27.38 0.24 -8.43
CA ASP A 161 -27.16 1.08 -9.61
C ASP A 161 -26.47 2.43 -9.32
N LYS A 162 -26.29 2.79 -8.04
CA LYS A 162 -25.54 3.97 -7.61
C LYS A 162 -24.18 3.61 -7.04
N SER A 163 -23.79 2.36 -7.11
CA SER A 163 -22.49 1.89 -6.63
C SER A 163 -21.48 1.84 -7.77
N PHE A 164 -20.25 2.25 -7.50
CA PHE A 164 -19.12 2.07 -8.40
C PHE A 164 -18.26 0.90 -7.91
N VAL A 165 -17.99 -0.07 -8.78
CA VAL A 165 -17.14 -1.21 -8.45
C VAL A 165 -15.87 -1.18 -9.31
N LEU A 166 -14.72 -1.10 -8.64
CA LEU A 166 -13.40 -1.10 -9.26
C LEU A 166 -12.68 -2.42 -9.00
N ALA A 167 -12.44 -3.20 -10.06
CA ALA A 167 -11.70 -4.44 -9.97
C ALA A 167 -10.22 -4.21 -10.30
N ILE A 168 -9.32 -4.61 -9.39
CA ILE A 168 -7.88 -4.64 -9.64
C ILE A 168 -7.50 -6.06 -10.09
N ILE A 169 -6.96 -6.18 -11.31
CA ILE A 169 -6.63 -7.45 -11.95
C ILE A 169 -5.24 -7.33 -12.59
N THR A 170 -4.20 -7.68 -11.85
CA THR A 170 -2.80 -7.58 -12.31
C THR A 170 -2.11 -8.92 -12.46
N GLN A 171 -2.70 -10.01 -11.92
CA GLN A 171 -2.08 -11.33 -11.90
C GLN A 171 -2.60 -12.19 -13.05
N GLU A 172 -1.71 -12.63 -13.91
CA GLU A 172 -2.04 -13.59 -14.97
C GLU A 172 -2.41 -14.96 -14.40
N GLY A 173 -3.48 -15.56 -14.90
CA GLY A 173 -3.88 -16.94 -14.58
C GLY A 173 -4.48 -17.18 -13.18
N THR A 174 -4.55 -16.19 -12.31
CA THR A 174 -5.08 -16.34 -10.95
C THR A 174 -6.46 -15.72 -10.73
N ASN A 175 -6.94 -14.95 -11.70
CA ASN A 175 -8.18 -14.16 -11.61
C ASN A 175 -9.35 -14.73 -12.46
N LEU A 176 -9.21 -15.97 -12.90
CA LEU A 176 -10.26 -16.71 -13.62
C LEU A 176 -11.13 -17.53 -12.67
#